data_c221f153ffc140403de9215f41fddcc9
#
_entry.id   c221f153ffc140403de9215f41fddcc9
#
_cell.length_a   1.000
_cell.length_b   1.000
_cell.length_c   1.000
_cell.angle_alpha   90.00
_cell.angle_beta   90.00
_cell.angle_gamma   90.00
#
_symmetry.space_group_name_H-M   'P 1'
#
loop_
_entity.id
_entity.type
_entity.pdbx_description
1 polymer ?
#
loop_
_entity_poly.entity_id
_entity_poly.type
_entity_poly.pdbx_seq_one_letter_code
_entity_poly.pdbx_strand_id
1 'polypeptide(L)'
;MYLQIQEPSLWIKFKLANIILSHRGGIGNRKEKPMDTKVKIISMDEIQAEEIKWLWKPYIPFGKLTIVQGDPGEGKTTFVLRLAAQLSQGKGFDDSMEISEPMNVIYQTAEDGLADTIKPRLISANADCSKIKVIDDTEKSLYMDDERLEIAIREQNAKLLILDPLQAYLGDRVDMNRANEAREMTKKLSAMAERTGCAVILVGHMNKGSGAKAAYRGIGSIDFFAIARSVLLVGRVPNDSSIRAIVQIKNNLEKEGETMAFRLSDSGFQWLGESDISADELLSGCSSTDKHKTAVEFLQNVLSDGKEVPASSIFAQARALGVSKRTMENIKQELGVKSIKSGNLWMWKMP
;
A
#
# COMPACT_ATOMS: atom_id res chain seq x y z
N MET A 1 48.86 14.09 -48.06
CA MET A 1 48.35 12.94 -47.28
C MET A 1 48.41 13.30 -45.79
N TYR A 2 47.34 13.96 -45.33
CA TYR A 2 47.24 14.42 -43.91
C TYR A 2 46.65 13.30 -43.07
N LEU A 3 47.42 12.80 -42.12
CA LEU A 3 46.96 11.88 -41.08
C LEU A 3 46.09 12.66 -40.07
N GLN A 4 44.79 12.36 -40.05
CA GLN A 4 43.89 12.80 -38.96
C GLN A 4 44.21 11.99 -37.70
N ILE A 5 44.77 12.68 -36.69
CA ILE A 5 44.93 12.13 -35.35
C ILE A 5 43.56 12.22 -34.66
N GLN A 6 42.91 11.08 -34.45
CA GLN A 6 41.70 11.01 -33.63
C GLN A 6 42.04 11.37 -32.17
N GLU A 7 41.26 12.28 -31.62
CA GLU A 7 41.32 12.61 -30.18
C GLU A 7 41.00 11.39 -29.30
N PRO A 8 41.79 11.13 -28.25
CA PRO A 8 41.49 9.99 -27.35
C PRO A 8 40.22 10.22 -26.56
N SER A 9 39.44 9.14 -26.42
CA SER A 9 38.13 9.14 -25.73
C SER A 9 38.23 9.66 -24.28
N LEU A 10 37.18 10.26 -23.79
CA LEU A 10 37.04 10.82 -22.42
C LEU A 10 37.54 9.86 -21.32
N TRP A 11 37.44 8.55 -21.57
CA TRP A 11 37.87 7.49 -20.66
C TRP A 11 39.38 7.40 -20.51
N ILE A 12 40.13 7.67 -21.58
CA ILE A 12 41.61 7.69 -21.57
C ILE A 12 42.12 8.95 -20.87
N LYS A 13 41.42 10.10 -21.05
CA LYS A 13 41.73 11.36 -20.33
C LYS A 13 41.54 11.21 -18.81
N PHE A 14 40.51 10.45 -18.39
CA PHE A 14 40.25 10.16 -16.95
C PHE A 14 41.32 9.25 -16.34
N LYS A 15 41.83 8.27 -17.08
CA LYS A 15 42.88 7.35 -16.59
C LYS A 15 44.24 8.03 -16.47
N LEU A 16 44.58 8.93 -17.40
CA LEU A 16 45.83 9.70 -17.35
C LEU A 16 45.81 10.77 -16.24
N ALA A 17 44.66 11.39 -15.94
CA ALA A 17 44.53 12.34 -14.84
C ALA A 17 44.79 11.68 -13.47
N ASN A 18 44.30 10.45 -13.28
CA ASN A 18 44.52 9.70 -12.04
C ASN A 18 45.98 9.21 -11.86
N ILE A 19 46.73 8.99 -12.95
CA ILE A 19 48.16 8.61 -12.87
C ILE A 19 49.03 9.83 -12.53
N ILE A 20 48.66 11.03 -12.96
CA ILE A 20 49.44 12.25 -12.68
C ILE A 20 49.18 12.76 -11.24
N LEU A 21 48.01 12.51 -10.66
CA LEU A 21 47.70 12.86 -9.28
C LEU A 21 48.32 11.93 -8.23
N SER A 22 48.76 10.73 -8.62
CA SER A 22 49.46 9.80 -7.71
C SER A 22 50.92 10.08 -7.49
N HIS A 23 51.52 11.07 -8.19
CA HIS A 23 52.96 11.36 -8.11
C HIS A 23 53.31 12.67 -7.38
N ARG A 24 52.34 13.33 -6.72
CA ARG A 24 52.62 14.50 -5.87
C ARG A 24 51.93 14.36 -4.51
N GLY A 25 52.70 13.88 -3.53
CA GLY A 25 52.28 13.97 -2.12
C GLY A 25 52.63 12.73 -1.32
N GLY A 26 53.90 12.62 -0.95
CA GLY A 26 54.27 11.75 0.16
C GLY A 26 53.68 12.30 1.45
N ILE A 27 52.96 11.46 2.20
CA ILE A 27 52.80 11.46 3.67
C ILE A 27 51.86 10.27 4.02
N GLY A 28 52.36 9.40 4.89
CA GLY A 28 51.52 8.50 5.69
C GLY A 28 51.16 7.15 5.07
N ASN A 29 51.97 6.15 5.37
CA ASN A 29 51.65 4.73 5.22
C ASN A 29 50.38 4.36 6.00
N ARG A 30 49.19 4.60 5.47
CA ARG A 30 48.00 3.82 5.81
C ARG A 30 48.07 2.54 4.99
N LYS A 31 48.47 1.45 5.65
CA LYS A 31 48.24 0.10 5.14
C LYS A 31 46.74 -0.07 4.92
N GLU A 32 46.25 0.14 3.72
CA GLU A 32 44.96 -0.36 3.29
C GLU A 32 45.00 -1.88 3.45
N LYS A 33 44.25 -2.41 4.41
CA LYS A 33 43.98 -3.85 4.46
C LYS A 33 43.32 -4.22 3.13
N PRO A 34 43.84 -5.24 2.41
CA PRO A 34 43.15 -5.76 1.25
C PRO A 34 41.76 -6.18 1.70
N MET A 35 40.72 -5.59 1.12
CA MET A 35 39.32 -5.98 1.32
C MET A 35 39.20 -7.35 0.64
N ASP A 36 39.29 -8.41 1.43
CA ASP A 36 39.05 -9.80 0.98
C ASP A 36 37.52 -9.97 0.78
N THR A 37 37.02 -9.28 -0.23
CA THR A 37 35.61 -9.36 -0.62
C THR A 37 35.43 -10.59 -1.50
N LYS A 38 35.24 -11.75 -0.89
CA LYS A 38 34.83 -12.96 -1.61
C LYS A 38 33.38 -12.72 -2.11
N VAL A 39 33.26 -12.45 -3.40
CA VAL A 39 31.96 -12.39 -4.05
C VAL A 39 31.43 -13.82 -4.17
N LYS A 40 30.29 -14.12 -3.54
CA LYS A 40 29.56 -15.38 -3.72
C LYS A 40 28.60 -15.21 -4.89
N ILE A 41 28.86 -15.91 -5.98
CA ILE A 41 27.98 -15.98 -7.15
C ILE A 41 27.23 -17.33 -7.07
N ILE A 42 25.92 -17.28 -7.27
CA ILE A 42 25.04 -18.46 -7.32
C ILE A 42 24.40 -18.48 -8.69
N SER A 43 24.41 -19.61 -9.37
CA SER A 43 23.75 -19.79 -10.65
C SER A 43 22.25 -20.03 -10.45
N MET A 44 21.41 -19.52 -11.36
CA MET A 44 19.94 -19.67 -11.24
C MET A 44 19.45 -21.10 -11.39
N ASP A 45 20.22 -21.98 -12.02
CA ASP A 45 19.94 -23.41 -12.13
C ASP A 45 20.22 -24.21 -10.83
N GLU A 46 20.98 -23.62 -9.90
CA GLU A 46 21.20 -24.17 -8.55
C GLU A 46 20.04 -23.83 -7.59
N ILE A 47 19.11 -22.92 -7.99
CA ILE A 47 18.02 -22.46 -7.15
C ILE A 47 16.75 -23.25 -7.49
N GLN A 48 16.18 -23.92 -6.48
CA GLN A 48 14.88 -24.55 -6.64
C GLN A 48 13.77 -23.50 -6.68
N ALA A 49 12.87 -23.61 -7.67
CA ALA A 49 11.68 -22.78 -7.73
C ALA A 49 10.71 -23.21 -6.62
N GLU A 50 10.18 -22.25 -5.89
CA GLU A 50 9.16 -22.47 -4.85
C GLU A 50 7.86 -21.75 -5.22
N GLU A 51 6.74 -22.39 -4.94
CA GLU A 51 5.44 -21.76 -5.05
C GLU A 51 5.19 -20.79 -3.90
N ILE A 52 4.50 -19.68 -4.21
CA ILE A 52 4.12 -18.71 -3.21
C ILE A 52 2.99 -19.30 -2.36
N LYS A 53 3.21 -19.37 -1.06
CA LYS A 53 2.19 -19.77 -0.09
C LYS A 53 1.42 -18.54 0.38
N TRP A 54 0.11 -18.68 0.54
CA TRP A 54 -0.79 -17.62 0.91
C TRP A 54 -1.47 -17.89 2.25
N LEU A 55 -1.52 -16.88 3.10
CA LEU A 55 -2.42 -16.87 4.25
C LEU A 55 -3.86 -16.58 3.80
N TRP A 56 -3.98 -15.64 2.85
CA TRP A 56 -5.23 -15.30 2.17
C TRP A 56 -4.93 -14.94 0.71
N LYS A 57 -5.27 -15.84 -0.20
CA LYS A 57 -4.99 -15.67 -1.63
C LYS A 57 -6.03 -14.76 -2.29
N PRO A 58 -5.62 -13.77 -3.13
CA PRO A 58 -4.25 -13.34 -3.42
C PRO A 58 -3.79 -12.14 -2.57
N TYR A 59 -4.38 -11.89 -1.40
CA TYR A 59 -4.24 -10.65 -0.62
C TYR A 59 -3.05 -10.65 0.34
N ILE A 60 -2.83 -11.76 1.07
CA ILE A 60 -1.83 -11.83 2.15
C ILE A 60 -0.93 -13.06 1.95
N PRO A 61 0.28 -12.88 1.40
CA PRO A 61 1.24 -13.97 1.22
C PRO A 61 1.99 -14.29 2.52
N PHE A 62 2.32 -15.56 2.74
CA PHE A 62 3.27 -15.97 3.77
C PHE A 62 4.69 -15.49 3.43
N GLY A 63 5.48 -15.20 4.46
CA GLY A 63 6.88 -14.79 4.32
C GLY A 63 7.09 -13.44 3.64
N LYS A 64 6.06 -12.60 3.52
CA LYS A 64 6.12 -11.30 2.83
C LYS A 64 5.40 -10.23 3.63
N LEU A 65 5.65 -8.95 3.24
CA LEU A 65 4.99 -7.80 3.83
C LEU A 65 3.72 -7.45 3.05
N THR A 66 2.62 -7.28 3.78
CA THR A 66 1.36 -6.71 3.31
C THR A 66 1.10 -5.39 4.06
N ILE A 67 0.72 -4.34 3.34
CA ILE A 67 0.29 -3.09 3.94
C ILE A 67 -1.23 -3.04 3.93
N VAL A 68 -1.84 -2.67 5.06
CA VAL A 68 -3.26 -2.32 5.18
C VAL A 68 -3.35 -0.84 5.47
N GLN A 69 -3.78 -0.04 4.51
CA GLN A 69 -3.85 1.41 4.61
C GLN A 69 -5.25 1.97 4.42
N GLY A 70 -5.48 3.18 4.87
CA GLY A 70 -6.75 3.92 4.75
C GLY A 70 -6.79 5.08 5.74
N ASP A 71 -7.78 5.95 5.62
CA ASP A 71 -7.95 7.08 6.53
C ASP A 71 -8.26 6.62 7.97
N PRO A 72 -8.04 7.46 8.99
CA PRO A 72 -8.44 7.15 10.37
C PRO A 72 -9.94 6.85 10.46
N GLY A 73 -10.31 5.83 11.27
CA GLY A 73 -11.70 5.43 11.47
C GLY A 73 -12.33 4.60 10.34
N GLU A 74 -11.57 4.22 9.31
CA GLU A 74 -12.07 3.42 8.19
C GLU A 74 -12.18 1.91 8.47
N GLY A 75 -11.83 1.45 9.67
CA GLY A 75 -12.02 0.06 10.08
C GLY A 75 -10.83 -0.86 9.85
N LYS A 76 -9.62 -0.33 9.60
CA LYS A 76 -8.38 -1.11 9.41
C LYS A 76 -8.09 -2.03 10.60
N THR A 77 -7.99 -1.45 11.81
CA THR A 77 -7.77 -2.19 13.05
C THR A 77 -8.85 -3.24 13.29
N THR A 78 -10.12 -2.91 13.05
CA THR A 78 -11.24 -3.87 13.18
C THR A 78 -11.08 -5.04 12.22
N PHE A 79 -10.69 -4.78 10.97
CA PHE A 79 -10.41 -5.83 9.97
C PHE A 79 -9.27 -6.76 10.41
N VAL A 80 -8.12 -6.21 10.81
CA VAL A 80 -6.96 -7.05 11.18
C VAL A 80 -7.19 -7.81 12.48
N LEU A 81 -7.93 -7.25 13.45
CA LEU A 81 -8.34 -7.96 14.67
C LEU A 81 -9.33 -9.08 14.35
N ARG A 82 -10.25 -8.86 13.41
CA ARG A 82 -11.17 -9.90 12.98
C ARG A 82 -10.45 -11.04 12.25
N LEU A 83 -9.45 -10.71 11.41
CA LEU A 83 -8.57 -11.69 10.79
C LEU A 83 -7.84 -12.51 11.86
N ALA A 84 -7.20 -11.85 12.83
CA ALA A 84 -6.53 -12.52 13.93
C ALA A 84 -7.47 -13.44 14.73
N ALA A 85 -8.70 -13.00 14.97
CA ALA A 85 -9.72 -13.79 15.66
C ALA A 85 -10.12 -15.04 14.86
N GLN A 86 -10.33 -14.94 13.55
CA GLN A 86 -10.63 -16.09 12.70
C GLN A 86 -9.49 -17.10 12.68
N LEU A 87 -8.27 -16.64 12.46
CA LEU A 87 -7.06 -17.47 12.46
C LEU A 87 -6.85 -18.20 13.79
N SER A 88 -7.11 -17.52 14.91
CA SER A 88 -7.02 -18.13 16.25
C SER A 88 -7.96 -19.33 16.45
N GLN A 89 -9.05 -19.39 15.68
CA GLN A 89 -10.02 -20.48 15.69
C GLN A 89 -9.80 -21.53 14.58
N GLY A 90 -8.78 -21.35 13.72
CA GLY A 90 -8.59 -22.20 12.55
C GLY A 90 -9.63 -21.96 11.46
N LYS A 91 -10.08 -20.71 11.29
CA LYS A 91 -11.07 -20.30 10.30
C LYS A 91 -10.51 -19.20 9.41
N GLY A 92 -11.00 -19.12 8.17
CA GLY A 92 -10.80 -18.02 7.24
C GLY A 92 -12.02 -17.10 7.16
N PHE A 93 -11.96 -16.10 6.30
CA PHE A 93 -13.11 -15.28 5.92
C PHE A 93 -13.97 -15.96 4.87
N ASP A 94 -13.32 -16.70 3.98
CA ASP A 94 -13.92 -17.40 2.84
C ASP A 94 -13.08 -18.64 2.46
N ASP A 95 -13.53 -19.37 1.45
CA ASP A 95 -12.89 -20.61 1.01
C ASP A 95 -11.53 -20.41 0.34
N SER A 96 -11.14 -19.16 -0.01
CA SER A 96 -9.81 -18.86 -0.54
C SER A 96 -8.71 -18.89 0.54
N MET A 97 -9.11 -18.95 1.82
CA MET A 97 -8.22 -19.14 2.95
C MET A 97 -8.20 -20.62 3.36
N GLU A 98 -7.20 -21.33 2.91
CA GLU A 98 -7.00 -22.76 3.27
C GLU A 98 -6.50 -22.90 4.71
N ILE A 99 -7.37 -22.56 5.69
CA ILE A 99 -7.07 -22.62 7.11
C ILE A 99 -7.68 -23.91 7.69
N SER A 100 -6.84 -24.83 8.13
CA SER A 100 -7.26 -26.13 8.70
C SER A 100 -7.06 -26.22 10.21
N GLU A 101 -6.21 -25.37 10.79
CA GLU A 101 -5.84 -25.44 12.20
C GLU A 101 -5.74 -24.02 12.82
N PRO A 102 -6.01 -23.90 14.14
CA PRO A 102 -5.81 -22.65 14.87
C PRO A 102 -4.36 -22.16 14.80
N MET A 103 -4.17 -20.89 14.43
CA MET A 103 -2.86 -20.26 14.25
C MET A 103 -2.54 -19.29 15.37
N ASN A 104 -1.27 -19.25 15.79
CA ASN A 104 -0.80 -18.19 16.66
C ASN A 104 -0.56 -16.91 15.86
N VAL A 105 -1.01 -15.80 16.42
CA VAL A 105 -0.87 -14.45 15.88
C VAL A 105 -0.12 -13.58 16.90
N ILE A 106 0.85 -12.79 16.44
CA ILE A 106 1.44 -11.72 17.24
C ILE A 106 0.80 -10.41 16.79
N TYR A 107 0.17 -9.70 17.72
CA TYR A 107 -0.47 -8.41 17.47
C TYR A 107 0.18 -7.34 18.33
N GLN A 108 0.83 -6.37 17.72
CA GLN A 108 1.44 -5.23 18.39
C GLN A 108 0.65 -3.97 18.10
N THR A 109 0.33 -3.24 19.15
CA THR A 109 -0.33 -1.93 19.08
C THR A 109 0.39 -0.93 19.99
N ALA A 110 0.44 0.32 19.53
CA ALA A 110 1.01 1.42 20.30
C ALA A 110 -0.03 2.54 20.59
N GLU A 111 -1.23 2.44 20.03
CA GLU A 111 -2.28 3.46 20.20
C GLU A 111 -3.38 2.98 21.14
N ASP A 112 -3.81 1.74 21.04
CA ASP A 112 -4.94 1.18 21.78
C ASP A 112 -4.50 0.39 23.02
N GLY A 113 -5.17 0.58 24.15
CA GLY A 113 -4.94 -0.18 25.38
C GLY A 113 -5.30 -1.67 25.21
N LEU A 114 -4.42 -2.56 25.69
CA LEU A 114 -4.62 -4.01 25.55
C LEU A 114 -5.84 -4.49 26.35
N ALA A 115 -6.02 -3.96 27.57
CA ALA A 115 -7.04 -4.46 28.52
C ALA A 115 -8.44 -3.90 28.24
N ASP A 116 -8.53 -2.63 27.88
CA ASP A 116 -9.78 -1.88 27.75
C ASP A 116 -10.30 -1.80 26.31
N THR A 117 -9.43 -1.96 25.32
CA THR A 117 -9.77 -1.80 23.92
C THR A 117 -9.55 -3.08 23.11
N ILE A 118 -8.33 -3.60 23.06
CA ILE A 118 -7.99 -4.72 22.18
C ILE A 118 -8.62 -6.01 22.64
N LYS A 119 -8.45 -6.38 23.90
CA LYS A 119 -9.00 -7.64 24.44
C LYS A 119 -10.53 -7.70 24.35
N PRO A 120 -11.30 -6.65 24.69
CA PRO A 120 -12.75 -6.64 24.48
C PRO A 120 -13.14 -6.83 23.02
N ARG A 121 -12.45 -6.19 22.07
CA ARG A 121 -12.70 -6.37 20.62
C ARG A 121 -12.41 -7.80 20.16
N LEU A 122 -11.35 -8.43 20.65
CA LEU A 122 -11.02 -9.82 20.35
C LEU A 122 -12.08 -10.78 20.91
N ILE A 123 -12.54 -10.55 22.14
CA ILE A 123 -13.60 -11.33 22.75
C ILE A 123 -14.91 -11.20 21.93
N SER A 124 -15.29 -9.96 21.56
CA SER A 124 -16.48 -9.74 20.73
C SER A 124 -16.36 -10.34 19.32
N ALA A 125 -15.13 -10.51 18.82
CA ALA A 125 -14.84 -11.21 17.58
C ALA A 125 -14.76 -12.74 17.76
N ASN A 126 -15.02 -13.26 18.96
CA ASN A 126 -14.97 -14.68 19.29
C ASN A 126 -13.54 -15.28 19.18
N ALA A 127 -12.49 -14.50 19.41
CA ALA A 127 -11.12 -14.97 19.32
C ALA A 127 -10.75 -15.99 20.41
N ASP A 128 -9.94 -16.99 20.07
CA ASP A 128 -9.15 -17.70 21.07
C ASP A 128 -7.96 -16.83 21.49
N CYS A 129 -8.14 -16.04 22.56
CA CYS A 129 -7.10 -15.14 23.04
C CYS A 129 -5.83 -15.86 23.48
N SER A 130 -5.85 -17.18 23.71
CA SER A 130 -4.65 -17.96 24.01
C SER A 130 -3.70 -18.09 22.81
N LYS A 131 -4.20 -17.86 21.61
CA LYS A 131 -3.46 -17.89 20.35
C LYS A 131 -2.97 -16.50 19.90
N ILE A 132 -3.44 -15.43 20.55
CA ILE A 132 -3.04 -14.06 20.21
C ILE A 132 -2.06 -13.55 21.25
N LYS A 133 -0.85 -13.26 20.81
CA LYS A 133 0.29 -12.90 21.65
C LYS A 133 0.67 -11.44 21.42
N VAL A 134 1.22 -10.84 22.46
CA VAL A 134 1.80 -9.49 22.44
C VAL A 134 3.21 -9.58 23.01
N ILE A 135 4.16 -8.89 22.42
CA ILE A 135 5.50 -8.73 22.98
C ILE A 135 5.43 -7.59 23.98
N ASP A 136 5.85 -7.81 25.22
CA ASP A 136 5.93 -6.76 26.21
C ASP A 136 7.08 -5.79 25.86
N ASP A 137 6.71 -4.55 25.59
CA ASP A 137 7.62 -3.45 25.23
C ASP A 137 7.61 -2.29 26.24
N THR A 138 7.04 -2.52 27.42
CA THR A 138 6.93 -1.51 28.49
C THR A 138 8.29 -1.04 29.00
N GLU A 139 9.28 -1.93 29.13
CA GLU A 139 10.63 -1.58 29.59
C GLU A 139 11.53 -1.12 28.44
N LYS A 140 11.33 -1.64 27.23
CA LYS A 140 12.13 -1.34 26.06
C LYS A 140 11.27 -1.27 24.82
N SER A 141 11.16 -0.08 24.23
CA SER A 141 10.42 0.14 22.98
C SER A 141 10.78 -0.90 21.91
N LEU A 142 9.77 -1.32 21.17
CA LEU A 142 9.89 -2.28 20.08
C LEU A 142 9.97 -1.54 18.73
N TYR A 143 10.89 -1.95 17.87
CA TYR A 143 11.06 -1.40 16.52
C TYR A 143 10.92 -2.47 15.45
N MET A 144 10.67 -2.08 14.20
CA MET A 144 10.48 -3.01 13.08
C MET A 144 11.68 -3.91 12.80
N ASP A 145 12.89 -3.50 13.18
CA ASP A 145 14.12 -4.26 12.99
C ASP A 145 14.64 -4.92 14.27
N ASP A 146 13.81 -4.97 15.32
CA ASP A 146 14.17 -5.59 16.60
C ASP A 146 14.16 -7.12 16.50
N GLU A 147 15.23 -7.75 16.97
CA GLU A 147 15.37 -9.22 16.95
C GLU A 147 14.30 -9.94 17.78
N ARG A 148 13.70 -9.26 18.77
CA ARG A 148 12.59 -9.81 19.56
C ARG A 148 11.40 -10.23 18.72
N LEU A 149 11.17 -9.58 17.56
CA LEU A 149 10.12 -9.99 16.63
C LEU A 149 10.38 -11.40 16.08
N GLU A 150 11.59 -11.66 15.60
CA GLU A 150 11.94 -12.99 15.06
C GLU A 150 11.93 -14.06 16.15
N ILE A 151 12.45 -13.75 17.34
CA ILE A 151 12.45 -14.67 18.49
C ILE A 151 11.01 -15.03 18.85
N ALA A 152 10.13 -14.05 19.02
CA ALA A 152 8.73 -14.30 19.38
C ALA A 152 7.98 -15.10 18.29
N ILE A 153 8.20 -14.80 17.00
CA ILE A 153 7.61 -15.58 15.91
C ILE A 153 8.02 -17.03 15.98
N ARG A 154 9.30 -17.32 16.19
CA ARG A 154 9.83 -18.69 16.25
C ARG A 154 9.34 -19.45 17.49
N GLU A 155 9.43 -18.83 18.67
CA GLU A 155 9.02 -19.45 19.94
C GLU A 155 7.51 -19.74 19.98
N GLN A 156 6.70 -18.82 19.46
CA GLN A 156 5.25 -19.00 19.41
C GLN A 156 4.77 -19.73 18.15
N ASN A 157 5.65 -20.09 17.21
CA ASN A 157 5.27 -20.59 15.87
C ASN A 157 4.17 -19.73 15.24
N ALA A 158 4.32 -18.40 15.35
CA ALA A 158 3.33 -17.46 14.87
C ALA A 158 3.28 -17.47 13.34
N LYS A 159 2.07 -17.47 12.78
CA LYS A 159 1.85 -17.45 11.32
C LYS A 159 1.54 -16.07 10.79
N LEU A 160 1.16 -15.14 11.67
CA LEU A 160 0.87 -13.75 11.35
C LEU A 160 1.47 -12.84 12.43
N LEU A 161 2.19 -11.80 11.98
CA LEU A 161 2.59 -10.64 12.76
C LEU A 161 1.83 -9.41 12.27
N ILE A 162 1.22 -8.66 13.17
CA ILE A 162 0.53 -7.39 12.88
C ILE A 162 1.20 -6.28 13.67
N LEU A 163 1.58 -5.18 13.00
CA LEU A 163 2.07 -3.93 13.61
C LEU A 163 1.05 -2.82 13.33
N ASP A 164 0.37 -2.30 14.36
CA ASP A 164 -0.73 -1.35 14.28
C ASP A 164 -0.55 -0.17 15.27
N PRO A 165 -0.23 1.04 14.81
CA PRO A 165 0.16 1.39 13.45
C PRO A 165 1.67 1.23 13.20
N LEU A 166 2.05 1.01 11.95
CA LEU A 166 3.45 0.86 11.57
C LEU A 166 4.33 2.04 11.97
N GLN A 167 3.77 3.25 12.00
CA GLN A 167 4.49 4.48 12.33
C GLN A 167 5.12 4.44 13.72
N ALA A 168 4.47 3.80 14.68
CA ALA A 168 4.94 3.69 16.06
C ALA A 168 6.20 2.81 16.18
N TYR A 169 6.44 1.93 15.21
CA TYR A 169 7.55 0.97 15.23
C TYR A 169 8.75 1.40 14.38
N LEU A 170 8.76 2.65 13.89
CA LEU A 170 9.89 3.22 13.14
C LEU A 170 11.01 3.75 14.03
N GLY A 171 10.69 4.14 15.26
CA GLY A 171 11.61 4.75 16.21
C GLY A 171 11.89 6.24 15.94
N ASP A 172 12.35 6.93 16.98
CA ASP A 172 12.59 8.39 16.98
C ASP A 172 13.72 8.83 16.04
N ARG A 173 14.52 7.88 15.56
CA ARG A 173 15.68 8.15 14.71
C ARG A 173 15.36 8.12 13.21
N VAL A 174 14.19 7.63 12.85
CA VAL A 174 13.78 7.49 11.46
C VAL A 174 12.85 8.63 11.08
N ASP A 175 13.38 9.62 10.36
CA ASP A 175 12.55 10.58 9.65
C ASP A 175 11.83 9.83 8.50
N MET A 176 10.51 9.71 8.59
CA MET A 176 9.67 9.08 7.54
C MET A 176 9.86 9.70 6.15
N ASN A 177 10.42 10.92 6.08
CA ASN A 177 10.76 11.59 4.83
C ASN A 177 12.18 11.26 4.34
N ARG A 178 13.00 10.59 5.15
CA ARG A 178 14.33 10.10 4.76
C ARG A 178 14.23 8.67 4.27
N ALA A 179 14.00 8.53 2.99
CA ALA A 179 13.82 7.27 2.27
C ALA A 179 14.82 6.16 2.63
N ASN A 180 16.08 6.49 2.90
CA ASN A 180 17.13 5.49 3.12
C ASN A 180 17.00 4.73 4.46
N GLU A 181 16.60 5.41 5.55
CA GLU A 181 16.50 4.79 6.88
C GLU A 181 15.29 3.86 6.98
N ALA A 182 14.13 4.33 6.51
CA ALA A 182 12.92 3.52 6.43
C ALA A 182 13.11 2.27 5.54
N ARG A 183 13.87 2.42 4.45
CA ARG A 183 14.18 1.32 3.53
C ARG A 183 15.06 0.24 4.17
N GLU A 184 16.02 0.61 5.01
CA GLU A 184 16.88 -0.37 5.69
C GLU A 184 16.10 -1.20 6.72
N MET A 185 15.27 -0.56 7.54
CA MET A 185 14.42 -1.24 8.51
C MET A 185 13.42 -2.20 7.82
N THR A 186 12.75 -1.72 6.78
CA THR A 186 11.79 -2.56 6.04
C THR A 186 12.46 -3.73 5.31
N LYS A 187 13.71 -3.59 4.85
CA LYS A 187 14.49 -4.71 4.30
C LYS A 187 14.76 -5.78 5.35
N LYS A 188 15.15 -5.38 6.58
CA LYS A 188 15.37 -6.33 7.68
C LYS A 188 14.09 -7.06 8.05
N LEU A 189 12.96 -6.33 8.16
CA LEU A 189 11.65 -6.91 8.43
C LEU A 189 11.22 -7.89 7.32
N SER A 190 11.41 -7.51 6.05
CA SER A 190 11.12 -8.40 4.91
C SER A 190 11.97 -9.67 4.94
N ALA A 191 13.27 -9.54 5.22
CA ALA A 191 14.16 -10.69 5.34
C ALA A 191 13.78 -11.61 6.53
N MET A 192 13.32 -11.02 7.65
CA MET A 192 12.80 -11.77 8.79
C MET A 192 11.52 -12.54 8.41
N ALA A 193 10.58 -11.90 7.71
CA ALA A 193 9.37 -12.53 7.23
C ALA A 193 9.71 -13.75 6.32
N GLU A 194 10.65 -13.59 5.38
CA GLU A 194 11.10 -14.67 4.51
C GLU A 194 11.75 -15.83 5.28
N ARG A 195 12.65 -15.54 6.24
CA ARG A 195 13.33 -16.59 7.04
C ARG A 195 12.38 -17.35 7.96
N THR A 196 11.33 -16.72 8.45
CA THR A 196 10.37 -17.33 9.37
C THR A 196 9.16 -17.95 8.66
N GLY A 197 8.91 -17.56 7.42
CA GLY A 197 7.68 -17.89 6.70
C GLY A 197 6.42 -17.21 7.28
N CYS A 198 6.57 -16.28 8.23
CA CYS A 198 5.47 -15.57 8.85
C CYS A 198 4.90 -14.49 7.90
N ALA A 199 3.58 -14.41 7.75
CA ALA A 199 2.94 -13.29 7.09
C ALA A 199 3.06 -12.05 7.98
N VAL A 200 3.37 -10.87 7.40
CA VAL A 200 3.49 -9.63 8.16
C VAL A 200 2.54 -8.58 7.61
N ILE A 201 1.67 -8.06 8.48
CA ILE A 201 0.77 -6.95 8.16
C ILE A 201 1.25 -5.69 8.85
N LEU A 202 1.41 -4.63 8.07
CA LEU A 202 1.71 -3.28 8.52
C LEU A 202 0.47 -2.42 8.33
N VAL A 203 -0.16 -2.01 9.43
CA VAL A 203 -1.33 -1.12 9.39
C VAL A 203 -0.86 0.32 9.38
N GLY A 204 -1.35 1.14 8.45
CA GLY A 204 -0.92 2.51 8.34
C GLY A 204 -2.01 3.50 7.96
N HIS A 205 -1.79 4.76 8.34
CA HIS A 205 -2.66 5.87 7.97
C HIS A 205 -2.22 6.50 6.65
N MET A 206 -3.18 6.93 5.84
CA MET A 206 -2.88 7.65 4.61
C MET A 206 -2.57 9.12 4.90
N ASN A 207 -1.64 9.70 4.11
CA ASN A 207 -1.37 11.12 4.15
C ASN A 207 -2.51 11.93 3.52
N LYS A 208 -2.87 13.07 4.14
CA LYS A 208 -3.93 13.98 3.68
C LYS A 208 -3.56 14.79 2.41
N GLY A 209 -2.70 14.29 1.53
CA GLY A 209 -2.32 14.95 0.27
C GLY A 209 -3.48 14.94 -0.74
N SER A 210 -4.03 16.11 -1.08
CA SER A 210 -5.02 16.26 -2.13
C SER A 210 -4.37 16.10 -3.51
N GLY A 211 -4.88 15.18 -4.35
CA GLY A 211 -4.55 15.11 -5.78
C GLY A 211 -3.63 14.00 -6.24
N ALA A 212 -3.07 13.16 -5.36
CA ALA A 212 -2.31 11.98 -5.76
C ALA A 212 -3.24 10.79 -6.06
N LYS A 213 -2.81 9.90 -7.00
CA LYS A 213 -3.50 8.62 -7.24
C LYS A 213 -3.55 7.80 -5.95
N ALA A 214 -4.56 6.94 -5.79
CA ALA A 214 -4.79 6.06 -4.63
C ALA A 214 -3.51 5.38 -4.11
N ALA A 215 -2.71 4.86 -5.01
CA ALA A 215 -1.44 4.20 -4.73
C ALA A 215 -0.39 5.10 -4.05
N TYR A 216 -0.46 6.44 -4.26
CA TYR A 216 0.55 7.39 -3.78
C TYR A 216 0.10 8.20 -2.55
N ARG A 217 -1.14 8.05 -2.09
CA ARG A 217 -1.60 8.60 -0.80
C ARG A 217 -1.11 7.76 0.39
N GLY A 218 -0.42 6.66 0.12
CA GLY A 218 0.07 5.73 1.12
C GLY A 218 1.05 6.36 2.10
N ILE A 219 1.24 5.66 3.16
CA ILE A 219 2.10 5.86 4.31
C ILE A 219 3.38 6.62 3.95
N GLY A 220 3.41 7.91 4.19
CA GLY A 220 4.54 8.85 4.26
C GLY A 220 5.74 8.66 3.32
N SER A 221 6.19 7.45 3.11
CA SER A 221 7.33 7.09 2.26
C SER A 221 6.90 6.14 1.14
N ILE A 222 7.22 6.50 -0.09
CA ILE A 222 7.13 5.65 -1.29
C ILE A 222 7.85 4.30 -1.07
N ASP A 223 8.84 4.26 -0.18
CA ASP A 223 9.65 3.07 0.08
C ASP A 223 8.89 1.95 0.81
N PHE A 224 7.97 2.25 1.72
CA PHE A 224 7.11 1.22 2.33
C PHE A 224 6.23 0.56 1.27
N PHE A 225 5.60 1.39 0.43
CA PHE A 225 4.81 0.88 -0.69
C PHE A 225 5.65 0.03 -1.66
N ALA A 226 6.91 0.45 -1.92
CA ALA A 226 7.78 -0.26 -2.85
C ALA A 226 8.18 -1.66 -2.35
N ILE A 227 8.45 -1.83 -1.05
CA ILE A 227 8.93 -3.09 -0.46
C ILE A 227 7.78 -4.09 -0.23
N ALA A 228 6.59 -3.63 0.14
CA ALA A 228 5.43 -4.49 0.31
C ALA A 228 5.08 -5.22 -0.98
N ARG A 229 4.76 -6.51 -0.88
CA ARG A 229 4.34 -7.33 -2.03
C ARG A 229 2.85 -7.20 -2.32
N SER A 230 2.06 -6.89 -1.30
CA SER A 230 0.63 -6.62 -1.39
C SER A 230 0.29 -5.34 -0.63
N VAL A 231 -0.64 -4.54 -1.16
CA VAL A 231 -1.16 -3.34 -0.49
C VAL A 231 -2.67 -3.34 -0.60
N LEU A 232 -3.33 -3.29 0.55
CA LEU A 232 -4.77 -3.27 0.71
C LEU A 232 -5.21 -1.88 1.16
N LEU A 233 -6.13 -1.29 0.43
CA LEU A 233 -6.81 -0.06 0.80
C LEU A 233 -8.13 -0.41 1.48
N VAL A 234 -8.34 0.08 2.71
CA VAL A 234 -9.59 -0.07 3.45
C VAL A 234 -10.28 1.29 3.54
N GLY A 235 -11.54 1.35 3.15
CA GLY A 235 -12.31 2.59 3.19
C GLY A 235 -13.82 2.34 3.27
N ARG A 236 -14.57 3.39 3.63
CA ARG A 236 -16.03 3.40 3.63
C ARG A 236 -16.58 3.37 2.22
N VAL A 237 -17.59 2.55 2.04
CA VAL A 237 -18.35 2.58 0.79
C VAL A 237 -19.18 3.86 0.73
N PRO A 238 -19.10 4.63 -0.37
CA PRO A 238 -20.00 5.77 -0.59
C PRO A 238 -21.46 5.33 -0.47
N ASN A 239 -22.27 6.17 0.14
CA ASN A 239 -23.72 5.96 0.35
C ASN A 239 -24.14 4.90 1.39
N ASP A 240 -23.22 4.09 1.91
CA ASP A 240 -23.48 3.21 3.06
C ASP A 240 -22.31 3.24 4.04
N SER A 241 -22.41 4.12 5.03
CA SER A 241 -21.36 4.30 6.05
C SER A 241 -21.18 3.10 6.97
N SER A 242 -22.04 2.09 6.92
CA SER A 242 -21.88 0.84 7.66
C SER A 242 -20.98 -0.15 6.92
N ILE A 243 -20.85 -0.04 5.59
CA ILE A 243 -20.04 -0.94 4.78
C ILE A 243 -18.62 -0.38 4.60
N ARG A 244 -17.66 -1.28 4.63
CA ARG A 244 -16.25 -1.06 4.33
C ARG A 244 -15.84 -1.95 3.17
N ALA A 245 -15.00 -1.43 2.30
CA ALA A 245 -14.39 -2.25 1.25
C ALA A 245 -12.88 -2.35 1.46
N ILE A 246 -12.34 -3.48 1.03
CA ILE A 246 -10.91 -3.80 0.99
C ILE A 246 -10.54 -3.96 -0.47
N VAL A 247 -9.77 -3.02 -1.01
CA VAL A 247 -9.31 -3.05 -2.40
C VAL A 247 -7.82 -3.33 -2.43
N GLN A 248 -7.41 -4.35 -3.18
CA GLN A 248 -5.99 -4.59 -3.41
C GLN A 248 -5.48 -3.64 -4.50
N ILE A 249 -4.66 -2.67 -4.11
CA ILE A 249 -4.12 -1.63 -5.01
C ILE A 249 -2.70 -1.92 -5.49
N LYS A 250 -2.12 -3.01 -5.02
CA LYS A 250 -0.83 -3.55 -5.45
C LYS A 250 -0.75 -5.03 -5.14
N ASN A 251 -0.34 -5.81 -6.13
CA ASN A 251 0.11 -7.18 -5.98
C ASN A 251 1.30 -7.44 -6.92
N ASN A 252 2.46 -7.79 -6.38
CA ASN A 252 3.66 -8.07 -7.17
C ASN A 252 3.88 -9.56 -7.41
N LEU A 253 2.99 -10.41 -6.92
CA LEU A 253 3.15 -11.85 -6.88
C LEU A 253 2.15 -12.57 -7.78
N GLU A 254 0.97 -11.98 -7.96
CA GLU A 254 -0.12 -12.52 -8.78
C GLU A 254 -0.99 -11.35 -9.29
N LYS A 255 -2.02 -11.64 -10.08
CA LYS A 255 -3.06 -10.66 -10.44
C LYS A 255 -3.74 -10.15 -9.16
N GLU A 256 -4.08 -8.87 -9.14
CA GLU A 256 -4.86 -8.26 -8.06
C GLU A 256 -6.20 -9.01 -7.88
N GLY A 257 -6.58 -9.23 -6.62
CA GLY A 257 -7.84 -9.88 -6.25
C GLY A 257 -9.03 -8.95 -6.39
N GLU A 258 -10.21 -9.52 -6.33
CA GLU A 258 -11.48 -8.78 -6.32
C GLU A 258 -11.60 -7.92 -5.06
N THR A 259 -12.37 -6.86 -5.12
CA THR A 259 -12.66 -6.05 -3.94
C THR A 259 -13.51 -6.87 -2.96
N MET A 260 -13.13 -6.88 -1.69
CA MET A 260 -13.89 -7.54 -0.63
C MET A 260 -14.60 -6.52 0.23
N ALA A 261 -15.76 -6.88 0.78
CA ALA A 261 -16.53 -5.98 1.63
C ALA A 261 -16.90 -6.62 2.98
N PHE A 262 -17.05 -5.76 3.99
CA PHE A 262 -17.58 -6.14 5.30
C PHE A 262 -18.44 -5.01 5.88
N ARG A 263 -19.40 -5.37 6.73
CA ARG A 263 -20.25 -4.41 7.45
C ARG A 263 -19.81 -4.27 8.89
N LEU A 264 -19.81 -3.04 9.37
CA LEU A 264 -19.67 -2.68 10.78
C LEU A 264 -20.98 -2.05 11.25
N SER A 265 -21.64 -2.69 12.20
CA SER A 265 -22.91 -2.24 12.79
C SER A 265 -22.90 -2.51 14.30
N ASP A 266 -23.95 -2.10 14.99
CA ASP A 266 -24.13 -2.39 16.42
C ASP A 266 -24.17 -3.91 16.71
N SER A 267 -24.56 -4.71 15.72
CA SER A 267 -24.50 -6.18 15.78
C SER A 267 -23.11 -6.76 15.56
N GLY A 268 -22.11 -5.91 15.31
CA GLY A 268 -20.70 -6.30 15.12
C GLY A 268 -20.23 -6.32 13.68
N PHE A 269 -19.21 -7.15 13.42
CA PHE A 269 -18.59 -7.34 12.12
C PHE A 269 -19.31 -8.44 11.33
N GLN A 270 -19.67 -8.15 10.08
CA GLN A 270 -20.23 -9.13 9.14
C GLN A 270 -19.42 -9.11 7.84
N TRP A 271 -18.86 -10.27 7.45
CA TRP A 271 -18.24 -10.45 6.14
C TRP A 271 -19.31 -10.50 5.05
N LEU A 272 -19.15 -9.73 3.98
CA LEU A 272 -20.09 -9.65 2.87
C LEU A 272 -19.59 -10.34 1.59
N GLY A 273 -18.28 -10.63 1.51
CA GLY A 273 -17.65 -11.20 0.31
C GLY A 273 -17.27 -10.17 -0.74
N GLU A 274 -17.33 -10.57 -2.01
CA GLU A 274 -16.93 -9.74 -3.15
C GLU A 274 -17.83 -8.51 -3.36
N SER A 275 -17.23 -7.46 -3.92
CA SER A 275 -17.87 -6.16 -4.17
C SER A 275 -17.26 -5.50 -5.40
N ASP A 276 -18.07 -4.76 -6.16
CA ASP A 276 -17.64 -4.03 -7.36
C ASP A 276 -17.00 -2.65 -7.08
N ILE A 277 -16.80 -2.31 -5.79
CA ILE A 277 -16.26 -1.00 -5.39
C ILE A 277 -14.78 -0.89 -5.79
N SER A 278 -14.45 0.19 -6.50
CA SER A 278 -13.08 0.49 -6.89
C SER A 278 -12.32 1.34 -5.86
N ALA A 279 -10.99 1.36 -5.95
CA ALA A 279 -10.15 2.22 -5.12
C ALA A 279 -10.44 3.70 -5.33
N ASP A 280 -10.74 4.11 -6.57
CA ASP A 280 -11.06 5.51 -6.88
C ASP A 280 -12.38 5.94 -6.25
N GLU A 281 -13.37 5.05 -6.15
CA GLU A 281 -14.64 5.30 -5.46
C GLU A 281 -14.44 5.46 -3.96
N LEU A 282 -13.66 4.59 -3.33
CA LEU A 282 -13.35 4.72 -1.90
C LEU A 282 -12.65 6.05 -1.57
N LEU A 283 -11.71 6.48 -2.41
CA LEU A 283 -10.92 7.68 -2.17
C LEU A 283 -11.64 8.99 -2.51
N SER A 284 -12.60 8.93 -3.42
CA SER A 284 -13.36 10.12 -3.82
C SER A 284 -14.56 10.41 -2.92
N GLY A 285 -14.97 9.44 -2.11
CA GLY A 285 -16.19 9.53 -1.31
C GLY A 285 -17.49 9.60 -2.12
N CYS A 286 -17.42 9.39 -3.44
CA CYS A 286 -18.55 9.38 -4.35
C CYS A 286 -18.54 8.09 -5.18
N SER A 287 -19.67 7.41 -5.31
CA SER A 287 -19.78 6.26 -6.23
C SER A 287 -19.62 6.71 -7.69
N SER A 288 -19.19 5.81 -8.56
CA SER A 288 -19.13 6.06 -10.01
C SER A 288 -20.54 6.40 -10.53
N THR A 289 -21.56 5.75 -10.00
CA THR A 289 -22.98 6.00 -10.30
C THR A 289 -23.40 7.40 -9.87
N ASP A 290 -22.98 7.89 -8.70
CA ASP A 290 -23.29 9.25 -8.24
C ASP A 290 -22.60 10.30 -9.08
N LYS A 291 -21.32 10.10 -9.43
CA LYS A 291 -20.60 11.00 -10.33
C LYS A 291 -21.22 11.04 -11.72
N HIS A 292 -21.64 9.89 -12.22
CA HIS A 292 -22.35 9.80 -13.49
C HIS A 292 -23.67 10.55 -13.41
N LYS A 293 -24.51 10.26 -12.41
CA LYS A 293 -25.78 10.94 -12.19
C LYS A 293 -25.61 12.45 -12.02
N THR A 294 -24.69 12.88 -11.15
CA THR A 294 -24.34 14.30 -10.97
C THR A 294 -23.91 14.95 -12.28
N ALA A 295 -23.11 14.26 -13.09
CA ALA A 295 -22.63 14.80 -14.35
C ALA A 295 -23.72 14.86 -15.42
N VAL A 296 -24.65 13.88 -15.45
CA VAL A 296 -25.84 13.89 -16.31
C VAL A 296 -26.75 15.07 -15.93
N GLU A 297 -27.14 15.17 -14.64
CA GLU A 297 -27.97 16.25 -14.13
C GLU A 297 -27.32 17.62 -14.35
N PHE A 298 -26.02 17.75 -14.09
CA PHE A 298 -25.27 18.97 -14.34
C PHE A 298 -25.31 19.36 -15.83
N LEU A 299 -25.03 18.43 -16.73
CA LEU A 299 -24.96 18.73 -18.16
C LEU A 299 -26.34 19.06 -18.73
N GLN A 300 -27.39 18.36 -18.30
CA GLN A 300 -28.78 18.66 -18.63
C GLN A 300 -29.19 20.06 -18.15
N ASN A 301 -28.84 20.42 -16.92
CA ASN A 301 -29.15 21.74 -16.36
C ASN A 301 -28.39 22.89 -17.10
N VAL A 302 -27.11 22.73 -17.35
CA VAL A 302 -26.27 23.75 -17.99
C VAL A 302 -26.66 23.98 -19.45
N LEU A 303 -27.07 22.92 -20.14
CA LEU A 303 -27.48 22.97 -21.56
C LEU A 303 -29.01 23.01 -21.74
N SER A 304 -29.78 23.18 -20.64
CA SER A 304 -31.23 23.39 -20.69
C SER A 304 -31.56 24.59 -21.60
N ASP A 305 -32.73 24.59 -22.19
CA ASP A 305 -33.24 25.68 -23.06
C ASP A 305 -32.49 25.83 -24.41
N GLY A 306 -31.73 24.81 -24.85
CA GLY A 306 -31.04 24.84 -26.14
C GLY A 306 -29.89 25.90 -26.23
N LYS A 307 -29.40 26.36 -25.09
CA LYS A 307 -28.26 27.29 -25.01
C LYS A 307 -26.96 26.68 -25.48
N GLU A 308 -26.14 27.50 -26.13
CA GLU A 308 -24.77 27.14 -26.49
C GLU A 308 -23.80 27.60 -25.38
N VAL A 309 -23.10 26.68 -24.77
CA VAL A 309 -22.19 26.95 -23.62
C VAL A 309 -20.75 26.57 -24.00
N PRO A 310 -19.74 27.44 -23.71
CA PRO A 310 -18.35 27.10 -23.99
C PRO A 310 -17.91 25.83 -23.27
N ALA A 311 -17.30 24.90 -23.99
CA ALA A 311 -16.80 23.64 -23.43
C ALA A 311 -15.81 23.87 -22.27
N SER A 312 -14.99 24.91 -22.33
CA SER A 312 -14.07 25.29 -21.25
C SER A 312 -14.80 25.65 -19.93
N SER A 313 -15.94 26.35 -20.04
CA SER A 313 -16.78 26.69 -18.88
C SER A 313 -17.44 25.46 -18.27
N ILE A 314 -17.93 24.54 -19.12
CA ILE A 314 -18.51 23.25 -18.67
C ILE A 314 -17.46 22.43 -17.92
N PHE A 315 -16.24 22.30 -18.45
CA PHE A 315 -15.17 21.56 -17.77
C PHE A 315 -14.73 22.20 -16.46
N ALA A 316 -14.68 23.55 -16.38
CA ALA A 316 -14.34 24.25 -15.16
C ALA A 316 -15.37 24.01 -14.04
N GLN A 317 -16.66 24.10 -14.37
CA GLN A 317 -17.75 23.86 -13.43
C GLN A 317 -17.84 22.37 -13.03
N ALA A 318 -17.70 21.43 -13.98
CA ALA A 318 -17.68 19.99 -13.71
C ALA A 318 -16.55 19.61 -12.76
N ARG A 319 -15.37 20.24 -12.93
CA ARG A 319 -14.24 20.02 -12.01
C ARG A 319 -14.54 20.46 -10.58
N ALA A 320 -15.28 21.54 -10.39
CA ALA A 320 -15.72 22.00 -9.06
C ALA A 320 -16.68 21.00 -8.39
N LEU A 321 -17.41 20.21 -9.19
CA LEU A 321 -18.29 19.13 -8.74
C LEU A 321 -17.58 17.77 -8.60
N GLY A 322 -16.25 17.73 -8.75
CA GLY A 322 -15.47 16.49 -8.67
C GLY A 322 -15.61 15.58 -9.89
N VAL A 323 -16.19 16.06 -11.01
CA VAL A 323 -16.38 15.29 -12.25
C VAL A 323 -15.19 15.48 -13.18
N SER A 324 -14.60 14.37 -13.65
CA SER A 324 -13.45 14.42 -14.55
C SER A 324 -13.85 14.85 -15.98
N LYS A 325 -12.88 15.44 -16.73
CA LYS A 325 -13.08 15.75 -18.15
C LYS A 325 -13.49 14.54 -18.97
N ARG A 326 -12.88 13.37 -18.70
CA ARG A 326 -13.20 12.09 -19.37
C ARG A 326 -14.65 11.68 -19.12
N THR A 327 -15.12 11.78 -17.88
CA THR A 327 -16.52 11.51 -17.53
C THR A 327 -17.47 12.42 -18.29
N MET A 328 -17.17 13.72 -18.35
CA MET A 328 -17.98 14.68 -19.10
C MET A 328 -18.02 14.41 -20.59
N GLU A 329 -16.91 13.98 -21.19
CA GLU A 329 -16.86 13.59 -22.63
C GLU A 329 -17.70 12.33 -22.91
N ASN A 330 -17.69 11.35 -22.00
CA ASN A 330 -18.51 10.15 -22.13
C ASN A 330 -20.01 10.50 -22.06
N ILE A 331 -20.41 11.30 -21.07
CA ILE A 331 -21.81 11.71 -20.90
C ILE A 331 -22.28 12.61 -22.04
N LYS A 332 -21.40 13.45 -22.56
CA LYS A 332 -21.67 14.21 -23.80
C LYS A 332 -22.09 13.28 -24.94
N GLN A 333 -21.37 12.16 -25.14
CA GLN A 333 -21.71 11.18 -26.17
C GLN A 333 -23.02 10.47 -25.85
N GLU A 334 -23.23 10.07 -24.61
CA GLU A 334 -24.45 9.38 -24.15
C GLU A 334 -25.70 10.24 -24.36
N LEU A 335 -25.63 11.53 -24.02
CA LEU A 335 -26.74 12.48 -24.17
C LEU A 335 -26.86 13.07 -25.60
N GLY A 336 -25.98 12.68 -26.51
CA GLY A 336 -26.00 13.16 -27.90
C GLY A 336 -25.63 14.65 -28.05
N VAL A 337 -24.98 15.26 -27.06
CA VAL A 337 -24.62 16.68 -27.05
C VAL A 337 -23.68 17.00 -28.21
N LYS A 338 -24.03 18.00 -29.01
CA LYS A 338 -23.27 18.43 -30.19
C LYS A 338 -22.20 19.44 -29.85
N SER A 339 -21.02 19.32 -30.50
CA SER A 339 -19.97 20.33 -30.48
C SER A 339 -20.10 21.23 -31.70
N ILE A 340 -20.18 22.54 -31.46
CA ILE A 340 -20.30 23.56 -32.50
C ILE A 340 -19.11 24.51 -32.34
N LYS A 341 -18.46 24.86 -33.45
CA LYS A 341 -17.37 25.85 -33.43
C LYS A 341 -17.94 27.26 -33.64
N SER A 342 -17.76 28.12 -32.66
CA SER A 342 -18.17 29.51 -32.72
C SER A 342 -16.92 30.38 -32.53
N GLY A 343 -16.41 30.94 -33.63
CA GLY A 343 -15.14 31.65 -33.64
C GLY A 343 -13.97 30.76 -33.21
N ASN A 344 -13.25 31.16 -32.16
CA ASN A 344 -12.13 30.40 -31.58
C ASN A 344 -12.54 29.44 -30.45
N LEU A 345 -13.85 29.34 -30.13
CA LEU A 345 -14.35 28.57 -29.01
C LEU A 345 -15.14 27.32 -29.49
N TRP A 346 -15.00 26.23 -28.78
CA TRP A 346 -15.89 25.09 -28.91
C TRP A 346 -17.06 25.21 -27.95
N MET A 347 -18.27 25.23 -28.49
CA MET A 347 -19.53 25.29 -27.75
C MET A 347 -20.19 23.92 -27.73
N TRP A 348 -20.89 23.62 -26.64
CA TRP A 348 -21.72 22.43 -26.50
C TRP A 348 -23.19 22.85 -26.47
N LYS A 349 -24.04 22.01 -27.10
CA LYS A 349 -25.49 22.23 -27.21
C LYS A 349 -26.22 20.90 -27.12
N MET A 350 -27.33 20.85 -26.42
CA MET A 350 -28.23 19.69 -26.47
C MET A 350 -28.77 19.48 -27.89
N PRO A 351 -29.04 18.20 -28.27
CA PRO A 351 -29.58 17.88 -29.60
C PRO A 351 -30.91 18.54 -29.90
#